data_0ab9471d54e380c412c505110de416af
#
_entry.id   0ab9471d54e380c412c505110de416af
#
_cell.length_a   1.000
_cell.length_b   1.000
_cell.length_c   1.000
_cell.angle_alpha   90.00
_cell.angle_beta   90.00
_cell.angle_gamma   90.00
#
_symmetry.space_group_name_H-M   'P 1'
#
loop_
_entity.id
_entity.type
_entity.pdbx_description
1 polymer ?
#
loop_
_entity_poly.entity_id
_entity_poly.type
_entity_poly.pdbx_seq_one_letter_code
_entity_poly.pdbx_strand_id
1 'polypeptide(L)'
;MALLEPLSLYLPTQPEKTVIKAYNTYSKAERKRIMTQNPASFLHILGAGQNDVEPTLAIRWAYEKVLQSSAYQQYTPGYWVYQIEASDRTYTGLVAGLPLRAIQQGKLRLHEATFGARIAKLGAYLEDVQIQAEPIVAALSDAEQLQSLLEGKTVGKPTIEYTFNTRTHRLWQVVDVQTYTMLEKELATFNHCYLIDGHHRAAALQYVASRHLKTKPIHLLGYFLPEAQIKAASFFWFIRKLPKTFQATLFEKLGPVASCDANTLPNVHYPIVFRLHKQTYTIQKQGEWYPQLCELYRLLEESEPQIEFFPRKNKQSLTHSFAKKTPDFSCCYLPLSFAEIQKVADTHGQAPPKTTYLHPKLLTGQFLSPL
;
A
#
# COMPACT_ATOMS: atom_id res chain seq x y z
N MET A 1 21.83 -15.68 -4.27
CA MET A 1 21.52 -14.28 -4.66
C MET A 1 20.55 -13.71 -3.63
N ALA A 2 20.82 -12.51 -3.16
CA ALA A 2 19.94 -11.82 -2.21
C ALA A 2 18.52 -11.63 -2.79
N LEU A 3 17.53 -11.62 -1.94
CA LEU A 3 16.13 -11.38 -2.32
C LEU A 3 15.95 -9.94 -2.84
N LEU A 4 16.65 -8.99 -2.24
CA LEU A 4 16.58 -7.56 -2.54
C LEU A 4 17.92 -7.07 -3.08
N GLU A 5 17.86 -6.06 -3.96
CA GLU A 5 19.03 -5.48 -4.61
C GLU A 5 19.09 -3.96 -4.41
N PRO A 6 20.29 -3.36 -4.43
CA PRO A 6 20.44 -1.92 -4.32
C PRO A 6 19.83 -1.20 -5.53
N LEU A 7 19.31 0.01 -5.31
CA LEU A 7 18.71 0.84 -6.34
C LEU A 7 19.43 2.16 -6.52
N SER A 8 19.51 2.63 -7.77
CA SER A 8 19.76 4.04 -8.06
C SER A 8 18.47 4.82 -7.88
N LEU A 9 18.51 5.81 -7.00
CA LEU A 9 17.34 6.60 -6.63
C LEU A 9 17.59 8.09 -6.88
N TYR A 10 16.51 8.79 -7.23
CA TYR A 10 16.45 10.24 -7.15
C TYR A 10 15.62 10.61 -5.93
N LEU A 11 16.18 11.45 -5.06
CA LEU A 11 15.53 11.96 -3.85
C LEU A 11 15.37 13.47 -3.94
N PRO A 12 14.25 14.04 -3.44
CA PRO A 12 14.02 15.47 -3.51
C PRO A 12 15.01 16.24 -2.61
N THR A 13 15.51 17.36 -3.10
CA THR A 13 16.43 18.24 -2.35
C THR A 13 15.71 19.08 -1.29
N GLN A 14 14.40 19.31 -1.47
CA GLN A 14 13.52 19.99 -0.52
C GLN A 14 12.25 19.13 -0.31
N PRO A 15 12.37 17.97 0.36
CA PRO A 15 11.30 16.99 0.45
C PRO A 15 10.02 17.56 1.09
N GLU A 16 10.11 18.43 2.09
CA GLU A 16 8.98 19.06 2.77
C GLU A 16 8.09 19.90 1.84
N LYS A 17 8.66 20.39 0.72
CA LYS A 17 7.93 21.13 -0.30
C LYS A 17 7.50 20.23 -1.47
N THR A 18 8.23 19.16 -1.72
CA THR A 18 8.08 18.37 -2.94
C THR A 18 7.09 17.23 -2.76
N VAL A 19 7.22 16.44 -1.69
CA VAL A 19 6.43 15.22 -1.50
C VAL A 19 4.96 15.49 -1.27
N ILE A 20 4.13 14.52 -1.64
CA ILE A 20 2.68 14.60 -1.46
C ILE A 20 2.12 13.29 -0.89
N LYS A 21 0.91 13.32 -0.37
CA LYS A 21 0.12 12.09 -0.15
C LYS A 21 -0.24 11.48 -1.50
N ALA A 22 -0.75 10.26 -1.51
CA ALA A 22 -1.28 9.66 -2.73
C ALA A 22 -2.26 10.61 -3.44
N TYR A 23 -2.07 10.79 -4.76
CA TYR A 23 -2.78 11.78 -5.59
C TYR A 23 -4.30 11.80 -5.38
N ASN A 24 -4.90 10.62 -5.25
CA ASN A 24 -6.36 10.45 -5.08
C ASN A 24 -6.88 10.84 -3.68
N THR A 25 -6.01 11.19 -2.75
CA THR A 25 -6.43 11.67 -1.41
C THR A 25 -6.79 13.14 -1.41
N TYR A 26 -6.45 13.85 -2.48
CA TYR A 26 -6.76 15.28 -2.64
C TYR A 26 -7.99 15.48 -3.51
N SER A 27 -8.88 16.37 -3.10
CA SER A 27 -9.94 16.89 -3.97
C SER A 27 -9.36 17.74 -5.11
N LYS A 28 -10.14 17.94 -6.18
CA LYS A 28 -9.72 18.80 -7.30
C LYS A 28 -9.37 20.23 -6.83
N ALA A 29 -10.15 20.78 -5.89
CA ALA A 29 -9.91 22.11 -5.32
C ALA A 29 -8.62 22.17 -4.51
N GLU A 30 -8.34 21.15 -3.68
CA GLU A 30 -7.10 21.06 -2.91
C GLU A 30 -5.88 20.96 -3.80
N ARG A 31 -5.92 20.12 -4.84
CA ARG A 31 -4.82 20.02 -5.82
C ARG A 31 -4.52 21.37 -6.46
N LYS A 32 -5.56 22.08 -6.96
CA LYS A 32 -5.38 23.40 -7.55
C LYS A 32 -4.77 24.39 -6.55
N ARG A 33 -5.27 24.44 -5.31
CA ARG A 33 -4.74 25.30 -4.26
C ARG A 33 -3.27 25.02 -3.97
N ILE A 34 -2.90 23.74 -3.77
CA ILE A 34 -1.51 23.36 -3.46
C ILE A 34 -0.60 23.72 -4.63
N MET A 35 -1.00 23.43 -5.87
CA MET A 35 -0.19 23.76 -7.06
C MET A 35 0.01 25.28 -7.21
N THR A 36 -1.00 26.09 -6.91
CA THR A 36 -0.88 27.56 -6.95
C THR A 36 0.07 28.08 -5.86
N GLN A 37 0.03 27.50 -4.66
CA GLN A 37 0.79 27.96 -3.51
C GLN A 37 2.21 27.39 -3.43
N ASN A 38 2.45 26.24 -4.07
CA ASN A 38 3.72 25.52 -4.00
C ASN A 38 4.18 25.04 -5.38
N PRO A 39 5.03 25.81 -6.08
CA PRO A 39 5.57 25.44 -7.38
C PRO A 39 6.46 24.19 -7.37
N ALA A 40 7.01 23.82 -6.21
CA ALA A 40 7.85 22.63 -6.04
C ALA A 40 7.05 21.33 -5.80
N SER A 41 5.72 21.43 -5.61
CA SER A 41 4.88 20.27 -5.30
C SER A 41 4.91 19.22 -6.40
N PHE A 42 5.05 17.97 -6.02
CA PHE A 42 4.97 16.81 -6.94
C PHE A 42 3.63 16.71 -7.67
N LEU A 43 2.59 17.40 -7.19
CA LEU A 43 1.32 17.54 -7.91
C LEU A 43 1.46 18.14 -9.30
N HIS A 44 2.47 18.98 -9.55
CA HIS A 44 2.73 19.55 -10.88
C HIS A 44 3.12 18.47 -11.88
N ILE A 45 3.90 17.47 -11.46
CA ILE A 45 4.30 16.35 -12.31
C ILE A 45 3.07 15.51 -12.66
N LEU A 46 2.36 15.02 -11.63
CA LEU A 46 1.18 14.17 -11.85
C LEU A 46 0.00 14.89 -12.50
N GLY A 47 -0.06 16.21 -12.35
CA GLY A 47 -1.08 17.07 -12.95
C GLY A 47 -0.76 17.53 -14.37
N ALA A 48 0.46 17.31 -14.87
CA ALA A 48 0.89 17.80 -16.18
C ALA A 48 0.00 17.31 -17.34
N GLY A 49 -0.55 16.08 -17.21
CA GLY A 49 -1.42 15.49 -18.22
C GLY A 49 -2.91 15.84 -18.13
N GLN A 50 -3.35 16.70 -17.19
CA GLN A 50 -4.80 16.87 -16.93
C GLN A 50 -5.59 17.51 -18.11
N ASN A 51 -4.92 18.30 -18.96
CA ASN A 51 -5.54 18.98 -20.11
C ASN A 51 -4.83 18.63 -21.40
N ASP A 52 -4.03 17.56 -21.43
CA ASP A 52 -3.24 17.18 -22.57
C ASP A 52 -3.93 16.09 -23.42
N VAL A 53 -3.66 16.07 -24.71
CA VAL A 53 -4.14 15.03 -25.63
C VAL A 53 -3.48 13.68 -25.30
N GLU A 54 -2.21 13.72 -24.85
CA GLU A 54 -1.43 12.57 -24.44
C GLU A 54 -0.95 12.71 -22.98
N PRO A 55 -1.83 12.44 -22.01
CA PRO A 55 -1.58 12.72 -20.59
C PRO A 55 -0.31 12.06 -20.02
N THR A 56 -0.01 10.85 -20.44
CA THR A 56 1.14 10.09 -19.92
C THR A 56 2.47 10.63 -20.45
N LEU A 57 2.52 11.09 -21.70
CA LEU A 57 3.71 11.75 -22.28
C LEU A 57 3.98 13.08 -21.60
N ALA A 58 2.95 13.90 -21.34
CA ALA A 58 3.12 15.14 -20.61
C ALA A 58 3.67 14.91 -19.19
N ILE A 59 3.21 13.86 -18.50
CA ILE A 59 3.75 13.44 -17.21
C ILE A 59 5.20 12.99 -17.33
N ARG A 60 5.55 12.19 -18.34
CA ARG A 60 6.92 11.77 -18.61
C ARG A 60 7.86 12.96 -18.81
N TRP A 61 7.50 13.92 -19.64
CA TRP A 61 8.31 15.13 -19.85
C TRP A 61 8.47 15.96 -18.58
N ALA A 62 7.42 16.03 -17.74
CA ALA A 62 7.51 16.68 -16.43
C ALA A 62 8.51 15.97 -15.51
N TYR A 63 8.57 14.64 -15.50
CA TYR A 63 9.59 13.87 -14.78
C TYR A 63 11.00 14.13 -15.35
N GLU A 64 11.19 14.02 -16.64
CA GLU A 64 12.49 14.25 -17.30
C GLU A 64 13.04 15.64 -16.96
N LYS A 65 12.19 16.68 -17.02
CA LYS A 65 12.53 18.04 -16.62
C LYS A 65 12.94 18.13 -15.15
N VAL A 66 12.23 17.46 -14.27
CA VAL A 66 12.53 17.47 -12.83
C VAL A 66 13.82 16.74 -12.52
N LEU A 67 14.07 15.60 -13.16
CA LEU A 67 15.32 14.83 -12.98
C LEU A 67 16.56 15.57 -13.48
N GLN A 68 16.41 16.47 -14.47
CA GLN A 68 17.48 17.33 -14.97
C GLN A 68 17.66 18.63 -14.15
N SER A 69 16.73 18.92 -13.22
CA SER A 69 16.79 20.09 -12.38
C SER A 69 17.47 19.79 -11.03
N SER A 70 17.73 20.85 -10.25
CA SER A 70 18.24 20.73 -8.87
C SER A 70 17.15 20.29 -7.88
N ALA A 71 15.90 20.05 -8.30
CA ALA A 71 14.81 19.64 -7.41
C ALA A 71 14.99 18.20 -6.88
N TYR A 72 15.70 17.37 -7.61
CA TYR A 72 16.06 16.00 -7.21
C TYR A 72 17.57 15.77 -7.37
N GLN A 73 18.13 15.06 -6.40
CA GLN A 73 19.51 14.59 -6.44
C GLN A 73 19.51 13.11 -6.77
N GLN A 74 20.34 12.72 -7.75
CA GLN A 74 20.62 11.32 -8.05
C GLN A 74 21.63 10.75 -7.07
N TYR A 75 21.35 9.55 -6.58
CA TYR A 75 22.26 8.77 -5.76
C TYR A 75 22.66 7.49 -6.49
N THR A 76 23.90 7.09 -6.32
CA THR A 76 24.43 5.82 -6.83
C THR A 76 23.66 4.63 -6.26
N PRO A 77 23.65 3.48 -6.96
CA PRO A 77 22.97 2.29 -6.44
C PRO A 77 23.39 1.97 -5.01
N GLY A 78 22.41 1.80 -4.14
CA GLY A 78 22.61 1.54 -2.72
C GLY A 78 21.35 1.13 -2.00
N TYR A 79 21.51 0.73 -0.76
CA TYR A 79 20.43 0.50 0.18
C TYR A 79 20.17 1.76 1.01
N TRP A 80 18.90 1.97 1.35
CA TRP A 80 18.50 3.10 2.18
C TRP A 80 17.69 2.63 3.38
N VAL A 81 18.09 3.02 4.57
CA VAL A 81 17.25 2.90 5.75
C VAL A 81 16.29 4.07 5.76
N TYR A 82 15.01 3.79 5.84
CA TYR A 82 13.95 4.80 5.88
C TYR A 82 13.15 4.65 7.16
N GLN A 83 13.06 5.73 7.91
CA GLN A 83 12.31 5.79 9.16
C GLN A 83 11.19 6.81 9.06
N ILE A 84 10.02 6.42 9.55
CA ILE A 84 8.85 7.28 9.70
C ILE A 84 8.48 7.31 11.17
N GLU A 85 8.67 8.43 11.81
CA GLU A 85 8.22 8.67 13.17
C GLU A 85 6.83 9.31 13.14
N ALA A 86 5.84 8.59 13.65
CA ALA A 86 4.46 9.03 13.83
C ALA A 86 4.17 9.18 15.34
N SER A 87 3.06 9.80 15.68
CA SER A 87 2.68 10.09 17.07
C SER A 87 2.53 8.85 17.96
N ASP A 88 2.22 7.68 17.37
CA ASP A 88 1.92 6.44 18.07
C ASP A 88 3.04 5.40 17.97
N ARG A 89 3.91 5.50 16.98
CA ARG A 89 5.05 4.58 16.79
C ARG A 89 6.02 5.03 15.70
N THR A 90 7.18 4.41 15.70
CA THR A 90 8.20 4.55 14.66
C THR A 90 8.23 3.31 13.77
N TYR A 91 8.36 3.53 12.46
CA TYR A 91 8.54 2.49 11.46
C TYR A 91 9.93 2.64 10.84
N THR A 92 10.73 1.59 10.89
CA THR A 92 12.08 1.58 10.32
C THR A 92 12.22 0.40 9.37
N GLY A 93 12.50 0.67 8.11
CA GLY A 93 12.62 -0.36 7.08
C GLY A 93 13.67 -0.03 6.04
N LEU A 94 13.84 -0.95 5.11
CA LEU A 94 14.79 -0.88 4.01
C LEU A 94 14.11 -0.44 2.73
N VAL A 95 14.63 0.58 2.05
CA VAL A 95 14.26 0.90 0.67
C VAL A 95 15.27 0.23 -0.26
N ALA A 96 14.75 -0.64 -1.12
CA ALA A 96 15.53 -1.47 -2.04
C ALA A 96 14.71 -1.88 -3.26
N GLY A 97 15.33 -2.54 -4.22
CA GLY A 97 14.70 -3.13 -5.38
C GLY A 97 14.38 -4.61 -5.18
N LEU A 98 13.15 -5.01 -5.46
CA LEU A 98 12.82 -6.42 -5.62
C LEU A 98 12.96 -6.78 -7.11
N PRO A 99 13.91 -7.64 -7.48
CA PRO A 99 14.11 -8.00 -8.88
C PRO A 99 12.85 -8.62 -9.49
N LEU A 100 12.51 -8.24 -10.70
CA LEU A 100 11.37 -8.82 -11.43
C LEU A 100 11.42 -10.34 -11.48
N ARG A 101 12.61 -10.92 -11.65
CA ARG A 101 12.81 -12.39 -11.63
C ARG A 101 12.35 -13.01 -10.30
N ALA A 102 12.57 -12.34 -9.17
CA ALA A 102 12.10 -12.82 -7.87
C ALA A 102 10.57 -12.82 -7.79
N ILE A 103 9.91 -11.80 -8.37
CA ILE A 103 8.45 -11.75 -8.45
C ILE A 103 7.92 -12.88 -9.33
N GLN A 104 8.54 -13.13 -10.51
CA GLN A 104 8.18 -14.22 -11.43
C GLN A 104 8.37 -15.61 -10.81
N GLN A 105 9.34 -15.76 -9.89
CA GLN A 105 9.60 -16.97 -9.12
C GLN A 105 8.65 -17.14 -7.92
N GLY A 106 7.67 -16.26 -7.75
CA GLY A 106 6.72 -16.32 -6.63
C GLY A 106 7.31 -15.91 -5.28
N LYS A 107 8.47 -15.22 -5.26
CA LYS A 107 9.10 -14.76 -4.02
C LYS A 107 8.41 -13.52 -3.42
N LEU A 108 7.53 -12.85 -4.15
CA LEU A 108 6.61 -11.87 -3.62
C LEU A 108 5.26 -12.54 -3.40
N ARG A 109 4.94 -12.83 -2.15
CA ARG A 109 3.69 -13.46 -1.73
C ARG A 109 2.56 -12.44 -1.67
N LEU A 110 1.45 -12.73 -2.34
CA LEU A 110 0.29 -11.84 -2.44
C LEU A 110 -0.87 -12.41 -1.62
N HIS A 111 -1.62 -11.56 -0.94
CA HIS A 111 -2.77 -11.97 -0.14
C HIS A 111 -4.09 -11.29 -0.55
N GLU A 112 -4.05 -10.31 -1.45
CA GLU A 112 -5.23 -9.50 -1.83
C GLU A 112 -5.44 -9.54 -3.34
N ALA A 113 -6.70 -9.71 -3.76
CA ALA A 113 -7.08 -9.68 -5.16
C ALA A 113 -6.89 -8.28 -5.79
N THR A 114 -6.69 -8.26 -7.10
CA THR A 114 -6.48 -7.02 -7.86
C THR A 114 -7.48 -6.89 -9.00
N PHE A 115 -7.80 -5.65 -9.37
CA PHE A 115 -8.72 -5.36 -10.49
C PHE A 115 -7.95 -5.27 -11.81
N GLY A 116 -8.27 -6.12 -12.79
CA GLY A 116 -7.59 -6.20 -14.10
C GLY A 116 -7.56 -4.85 -14.86
N ALA A 117 -8.68 -4.12 -14.88
CA ALA A 117 -8.73 -2.81 -15.52
C ALA A 117 -7.76 -1.79 -14.87
N ARG A 118 -7.55 -1.89 -13.56
CA ARG A 118 -6.60 -1.02 -12.85
C ARG A 118 -5.15 -1.42 -13.13
N ILE A 119 -4.88 -2.71 -13.27
CA ILE A 119 -3.56 -3.23 -13.67
C ILE A 119 -3.20 -2.71 -15.05
N ALA A 120 -4.10 -2.86 -16.03
CA ALA A 120 -3.89 -2.40 -17.39
C ALA A 120 -3.61 -0.88 -17.46
N LYS A 121 -4.41 -0.09 -16.74
CA LYS A 121 -4.22 1.37 -16.66
C LYS A 121 -2.87 1.76 -16.04
N LEU A 122 -2.47 1.12 -14.95
CA LEU A 122 -1.18 1.37 -14.32
C LEU A 122 -0.02 0.84 -15.16
N GLY A 123 -0.21 -0.28 -15.87
CA GLY A 123 0.77 -0.82 -16.81
C GLY A 123 1.04 0.16 -17.95
N ALA A 124 0.00 0.64 -18.64
CA ALA A 124 0.15 1.66 -19.67
C ALA A 124 0.88 2.93 -19.16
N TYR A 125 0.50 3.39 -17.96
CA TYR A 125 1.19 4.50 -17.30
C TYR A 125 2.68 4.20 -17.08
N LEU A 126 3.06 3.02 -16.59
CA LEU A 126 4.47 2.66 -16.39
C LEU A 126 5.24 2.49 -17.70
N GLU A 127 4.58 1.97 -18.75
CA GLU A 127 5.16 1.86 -20.10
C GLU A 127 5.54 3.24 -20.67
N ASP A 128 4.66 4.22 -20.50
CA ASP A 128 4.87 5.56 -21.04
C ASP A 128 5.83 6.39 -20.15
N VAL A 129 5.60 6.39 -18.85
CA VAL A 129 6.31 7.28 -17.91
C VAL A 129 7.72 6.76 -17.58
N GLN A 130 7.93 5.44 -17.54
CA GLN A 130 9.21 4.79 -17.26
C GLN A 130 9.83 5.11 -15.88
N ILE A 131 9.02 5.54 -14.90
CA ILE A 131 9.48 5.91 -13.55
C ILE A 131 8.50 5.38 -12.51
N GLN A 132 9.03 4.80 -11.44
CA GLN A 132 8.30 4.46 -10.23
C GLN A 132 8.48 5.59 -9.20
N ALA A 133 7.39 6.12 -8.66
CA ALA A 133 7.40 7.22 -7.69
C ALA A 133 6.73 6.87 -6.34
N GLU A 134 6.21 5.67 -6.23
CA GLU A 134 5.58 5.14 -5.01
C GLU A 134 6.11 3.73 -4.75
N PRO A 135 6.87 3.50 -3.66
CA PRO A 135 7.30 2.16 -3.29
C PRO A 135 6.11 1.26 -2.94
N ILE A 136 6.20 -0.03 -3.24
CA ILE A 136 5.36 -1.01 -2.55
C ILE A 136 5.78 -1.11 -1.08
N VAL A 137 4.96 -1.70 -0.23
CA VAL A 137 5.35 -2.08 1.13
C VAL A 137 5.24 -3.59 1.25
N ALA A 138 6.34 -4.22 1.65
CA ALA A 138 6.39 -5.66 1.90
C ALA A 138 6.98 -5.95 3.28
N ALA A 139 6.58 -7.07 3.86
CA ALA A 139 7.11 -7.56 5.12
C ALA A 139 8.11 -8.70 4.89
N LEU A 140 9.13 -8.77 5.73
CA LEU A 140 10.07 -9.87 5.87
C LEU A 140 9.83 -10.58 7.19
N SER A 141 9.65 -11.89 7.16
CA SER A 141 9.45 -12.73 8.35
C SER A 141 10.78 -13.11 8.96
N ASP A 142 10.78 -13.44 10.26
CA ASP A 142 11.98 -13.84 11.00
C ASP A 142 13.14 -12.85 10.79
N ALA A 143 12.84 -11.56 10.90
CA ALA A 143 13.70 -10.46 10.47
C ALA A 143 14.31 -9.66 11.66
N GLU A 144 14.53 -10.30 12.81
CA GLU A 144 15.06 -9.67 14.02
C GLU A 144 16.48 -9.15 13.80
N GLN A 145 17.31 -9.93 13.07
CA GLN A 145 18.67 -9.52 12.74
C GLN A 145 18.66 -8.30 11.79
N LEU A 146 17.78 -8.32 10.78
CA LEU A 146 17.57 -7.18 9.90
C LEU A 146 17.12 -5.96 10.72
N GLN A 147 16.15 -6.12 11.61
CA GLN A 147 15.67 -5.02 12.46
C GLN A 147 16.81 -4.41 13.25
N SER A 148 17.66 -5.22 13.89
CA SER A 148 18.83 -4.75 14.65
C SER A 148 19.83 -3.98 13.78
N LEU A 149 20.09 -4.44 12.56
CA LEU A 149 20.95 -3.74 11.60
C LEU A 149 20.38 -2.38 11.18
N LEU A 150 19.09 -2.33 10.89
CA LEU A 150 18.42 -1.09 10.52
C LEU A 150 18.40 -0.09 11.67
N GLU A 151 18.09 -0.52 12.90
CA GLU A 151 18.08 0.31 14.09
C GLU A 151 19.49 0.83 14.41
N GLY A 152 20.53 -0.01 14.31
CA GLY A 152 21.92 0.40 14.46
C GLY A 152 22.31 1.52 13.50
N LYS A 153 21.81 1.49 12.25
CA LYS A 153 22.07 2.55 11.27
C LYS A 153 21.40 3.87 11.63
N THR A 154 20.27 3.85 12.36
CA THR A 154 19.54 5.07 12.72
C THR A 154 20.19 5.87 13.88
N VAL A 155 21.21 5.34 14.55
CA VAL A 155 21.93 6.04 15.61
C VAL A 155 22.74 7.25 15.06
N GLY A 156 23.18 7.16 13.79
CA GLY A 156 23.92 8.23 13.14
C GLY A 156 23.03 9.34 12.58
N LYS A 157 23.68 10.46 12.18
CA LYS A 157 22.98 11.58 11.52
C LYS A 157 22.32 11.08 10.20
N PRO A 158 21.04 11.37 9.95
CA PRO A 158 20.41 11.03 8.69
C PRO A 158 20.99 11.81 7.51
N THR A 159 20.99 11.20 6.33
CA THR A 159 21.33 11.87 5.08
C THR A 159 20.27 12.91 4.72
N ILE A 160 19.01 12.60 4.98
CA ILE A 160 17.87 13.49 4.76
C ILE A 160 16.94 13.39 5.97
N GLU A 161 16.51 14.53 6.49
CA GLU A 161 15.46 14.62 7.53
C GLU A 161 14.51 15.75 7.19
N TYR A 162 13.23 15.49 7.31
CA TYR A 162 12.18 16.49 7.12
C TYR A 162 10.89 16.10 7.84
N THR A 163 10.03 17.08 8.03
CA THR A 163 8.67 16.84 8.58
C THR A 163 7.63 17.11 7.52
N PHE A 164 6.72 16.14 7.35
CA PHE A 164 5.56 16.30 6.48
C PHE A 164 4.27 16.03 7.28
N ASN A 165 3.42 17.05 7.38
CA ASN A 165 2.30 17.11 8.32
C ASN A 165 2.82 16.91 9.78
N THR A 166 2.40 15.82 10.44
CA THR A 166 2.76 15.51 11.84
C THR A 166 3.75 14.37 11.96
N ARG A 167 4.48 14.05 10.90
CA ARG A 167 5.43 12.93 10.87
C ARG A 167 6.80 13.40 10.49
N THR A 168 7.81 12.87 11.16
CA THR A 168 9.21 13.06 10.80
C THR A 168 9.68 11.89 9.96
N HIS A 169 10.33 12.19 8.87
CA HIS A 169 10.88 11.25 7.89
C HIS A 169 12.38 11.39 7.89
N ARG A 170 13.10 10.27 8.07
CA ARG A 170 14.56 10.22 8.08
C ARG A 170 15.06 9.15 7.13
N LEU A 171 16.10 9.46 6.40
CA LEU A 171 16.74 8.54 5.46
C LEU A 171 18.23 8.49 5.72
N TRP A 172 18.80 7.28 5.73
CA TRP A 172 20.22 7.03 5.81
C TRP A 172 20.66 6.20 4.62
N GLN A 173 21.61 6.67 3.85
CA GLN A 173 22.25 5.84 2.84
C GLN A 173 23.20 4.86 3.51
N VAL A 174 23.16 3.60 3.11
CA VAL A 174 24.14 2.60 3.59
C VAL A 174 25.37 2.67 2.69
N VAL A 175 26.39 3.40 3.14
CA VAL A 175 27.64 3.65 2.39
C VAL A 175 28.86 2.97 3.04
N ASP A 176 28.78 2.63 4.33
CA ASP A 176 29.87 1.95 5.01
C ASP A 176 29.92 0.46 4.63
N VAL A 177 31.09 -0.02 4.28
CA VAL A 177 31.32 -1.38 3.75
C VAL A 177 30.89 -2.46 4.74
N GLN A 178 31.07 -2.24 6.03
CA GLN A 178 30.72 -3.22 7.06
C GLN A 178 29.22 -3.43 7.13
N THR A 179 28.44 -2.36 7.31
CA THR A 179 26.96 -2.44 7.34
C THR A 179 26.41 -2.98 6.02
N TYR A 180 26.97 -2.55 4.89
CA TYR A 180 26.57 -3.02 3.57
C TYR A 180 26.75 -4.54 3.44
N THR A 181 27.91 -5.06 3.82
CA THR A 181 28.21 -6.50 3.75
C THR A 181 27.32 -7.32 4.69
N MET A 182 27.10 -6.81 5.92
CA MET A 182 26.21 -7.46 6.89
C MET A 182 24.78 -7.50 6.36
N LEU A 183 24.31 -6.40 5.75
CA LEU A 183 22.98 -6.30 5.16
C LEU A 183 22.81 -7.26 3.99
N GLU A 184 23.77 -7.34 3.07
CA GLU A 184 23.70 -8.29 1.95
C GLU A 184 23.67 -9.76 2.41
N LYS A 185 24.49 -10.07 3.43
CA LYS A 185 24.47 -11.41 4.04
C LYS A 185 23.11 -11.74 4.63
N GLU A 186 22.51 -10.79 5.35
CA GLU A 186 21.17 -10.95 5.93
C GLU A 186 20.10 -11.07 4.86
N LEU A 187 20.12 -10.21 3.84
CA LEU A 187 19.16 -10.23 2.74
C LEU A 187 19.23 -11.53 1.91
N ALA A 188 20.34 -12.24 1.93
CA ALA A 188 20.49 -13.52 1.27
C ALA A 188 19.81 -14.67 2.02
N THR A 189 19.45 -14.51 3.29
CA THR A 189 18.74 -15.53 4.08
C THR A 189 17.25 -15.59 3.73
N PHE A 190 16.67 -14.49 3.25
CA PHE A 190 15.26 -14.42 2.92
C PHE A 190 14.95 -15.08 1.57
N ASN A 191 14.02 -16.03 1.59
CA ASN A 191 13.54 -16.71 0.40
C ASN A 191 12.39 -15.97 -0.29
N HIS A 192 11.60 -15.22 0.46
CA HIS A 192 10.40 -14.50 -0.02
C HIS A 192 10.05 -13.33 0.92
N CYS A 193 9.15 -12.48 0.45
CA CYS A 193 8.54 -11.41 1.23
C CYS A 193 7.03 -11.37 0.97
N TYR A 194 6.29 -10.75 1.90
CA TYR A 194 4.83 -10.63 1.84
C TYR A 194 4.41 -9.22 1.49
N LEU A 195 3.69 -9.07 0.39
CA LEU A 195 3.20 -7.77 -0.05
C LEU A 195 2.08 -7.28 0.88
N ILE A 196 2.26 -6.10 1.48
CA ILE A 196 1.29 -5.49 2.40
C ILE A 196 0.51 -4.35 1.74
N ASP A 197 1.19 -3.54 0.91
CA ASP A 197 0.54 -2.47 0.13
C ASP A 197 1.17 -2.36 -1.25
N GLY A 198 0.34 -2.07 -2.25
CA GLY A 198 0.81 -1.88 -3.64
C GLY A 198 0.56 -3.06 -4.56
N HIS A 199 -0.40 -3.94 -4.28
CA HIS A 199 -0.75 -5.11 -5.10
C HIS A 199 -0.94 -4.75 -6.58
N HIS A 200 -1.67 -3.68 -6.89
CA HIS A 200 -1.84 -3.22 -8.28
C HIS A 200 -0.54 -2.70 -8.92
N ARG A 201 0.38 -2.11 -8.13
CA ARG A 201 1.70 -1.64 -8.63
C ARG A 201 2.59 -2.81 -9.00
N ALA A 202 2.66 -3.83 -8.13
CA ALA A 202 3.41 -5.05 -8.40
C ALA A 202 2.86 -5.78 -9.63
N ALA A 203 1.53 -5.96 -9.72
CA ALA A 203 0.88 -6.60 -10.85
C ALA A 203 1.06 -5.80 -12.15
N ALA A 204 1.02 -4.47 -12.11
CA ALA A 204 1.25 -3.62 -13.27
C ALA A 204 2.70 -3.74 -13.79
N LEU A 205 3.69 -3.82 -12.92
CA LEU A 205 5.08 -4.01 -13.33
C LEU A 205 5.27 -5.38 -14.01
N GLN A 206 4.68 -6.46 -13.47
CA GLN A 206 4.68 -7.78 -14.10
C GLN A 206 4.00 -7.75 -15.48
N TYR A 207 2.88 -7.05 -15.60
CA TYR A 207 2.15 -6.89 -16.85
C TYR A 207 3.00 -6.19 -17.92
N VAL A 208 3.66 -5.08 -17.57
CA VAL A 208 4.58 -4.36 -18.48
C VAL A 208 5.75 -5.26 -18.90
N ALA A 209 6.35 -5.94 -17.92
CA ALA A 209 7.52 -6.78 -18.18
C ALA A 209 7.21 -8.01 -19.06
N SER A 210 5.99 -8.54 -18.99
CA SER A 210 5.56 -9.64 -19.86
C SER A 210 5.42 -9.23 -21.35
N ARG A 211 5.28 -7.94 -21.61
CA ARG A 211 5.09 -7.38 -22.97
C ARG A 211 6.36 -6.84 -23.61
N HIS A 212 7.35 -6.51 -22.80
CA HIS A 212 8.59 -5.90 -23.26
C HIS A 212 9.80 -6.70 -22.78
N LEU A 213 10.54 -7.26 -23.75
CA LEU A 213 11.86 -7.82 -23.51
C LEU A 213 12.83 -6.67 -23.24
N LYS A 214 13.09 -6.37 -21.97
CA LYS A 214 14.10 -5.36 -21.59
C LYS A 214 15.45 -6.02 -21.41
N THR A 215 16.48 -5.38 -21.93
CA THR A 215 17.88 -5.79 -21.78
C THR A 215 18.45 -5.44 -20.41
N LYS A 216 17.81 -4.54 -19.67
CA LYS A 216 18.24 -4.12 -18.34
C LYS A 216 17.44 -4.83 -17.24
N PRO A 217 18.06 -5.16 -16.10
CA PRO A 217 17.33 -5.67 -14.94
C PRO A 217 16.24 -4.68 -14.49
N ILE A 218 15.03 -5.20 -14.33
CA ILE A 218 13.89 -4.41 -13.82
C ILE A 218 13.70 -4.76 -12.34
N HIS A 219 13.53 -3.73 -11.51
CA HIS A 219 13.26 -3.86 -10.09
C HIS A 219 11.95 -3.19 -9.72
N LEU A 220 11.21 -3.79 -8.83
CA LEU A 220 10.08 -3.15 -8.16
C LEU A 220 10.62 -2.36 -6.97
N LEU A 221 10.41 -1.05 -6.98
CA LEU A 221 10.77 -0.17 -5.87
C LEU A 221 9.96 -0.55 -4.64
N GLY A 222 10.62 -0.90 -3.53
CA GLY A 222 9.97 -1.36 -2.32
C GLY A 222 10.50 -0.74 -1.04
N TYR A 223 9.63 -0.67 -0.04
CA TYR A 223 9.93 -0.41 1.36
C TYR A 223 9.65 -1.69 2.13
N PHE A 224 10.71 -2.32 2.63
CA PHE A 224 10.68 -3.63 3.28
C PHE A 224 10.79 -3.46 4.79
N LEU A 225 9.80 -3.96 5.50
CA LEU A 225 9.70 -3.86 6.95
C LEU A 225 9.89 -5.23 7.60
N PRO A 226 10.60 -5.32 8.75
CA PRO A 226 10.47 -6.48 9.63
C PRO A 226 9.00 -6.70 10.01
N GLU A 227 8.55 -7.93 10.07
CA GLU A 227 7.14 -8.29 10.33
C GLU A 227 6.59 -7.68 11.62
N ALA A 228 7.43 -7.57 12.67
CA ALA A 228 7.05 -6.97 13.95
C ALA A 228 6.58 -5.52 13.83
N GLN A 229 6.92 -4.84 12.75
CA GLN A 229 6.51 -3.47 12.49
C GLN A 229 5.20 -3.38 11.68
N ILE A 230 4.66 -4.50 11.19
CA ILE A 230 3.43 -4.49 10.40
C ILE A 230 2.22 -4.31 11.32
N LYS A 231 1.49 -3.24 11.06
CA LYS A 231 0.21 -2.95 11.70
C LYS A 231 -0.81 -2.68 10.62
N ALA A 232 -1.53 -3.71 10.23
CA ALA A 232 -2.62 -3.55 9.30
C ALA A 232 -3.85 -2.93 10.00
N ALA A 233 -4.60 -2.14 9.27
CA ALA A 233 -5.94 -1.70 9.60
C ALA A 233 -6.92 -2.30 8.57
N SER A 234 -8.23 -2.13 8.80
CA SER A 234 -9.27 -2.60 7.90
C SER A 234 -9.90 -1.46 7.10
N PHE A 235 -10.81 -1.81 6.22
CA PHE A 235 -11.68 -0.87 5.55
C PHE A 235 -13.11 -0.98 6.06
N PHE A 236 -13.89 0.07 5.84
CA PHE A 236 -15.34 0.00 5.78
C PHE A 236 -15.75 -0.33 4.36
N TRP A 237 -16.69 -1.25 4.19
CA TRP A 237 -17.40 -1.49 2.95
C TRP A 237 -18.76 -0.82 2.99
N PHE A 238 -19.16 -0.22 1.90
CA PHE A 238 -20.32 0.62 1.81
C PHE A 238 -21.04 0.40 0.48
N ILE A 239 -22.34 0.09 0.52
CA ILE A 239 -23.12 -0.25 -0.64
C ILE A 239 -24.47 0.47 -0.58
N ARG A 240 -24.90 1.07 -1.68
CA ARG A 240 -26.11 1.89 -1.73
C ARG A 240 -27.32 1.20 -2.30
N LYS A 241 -27.14 0.20 -3.14
CA LYS A 241 -28.23 -0.49 -3.80
C LYS A 241 -28.03 -1.98 -3.69
N LEU A 242 -28.91 -2.64 -2.95
CA LEU A 242 -28.92 -4.08 -2.83
C LEU A 242 -30.27 -4.67 -3.27
N PRO A 243 -30.29 -5.87 -3.89
CA PRO A 243 -31.51 -6.60 -4.15
C PRO A 243 -32.27 -6.90 -2.86
N LYS A 244 -33.61 -6.86 -2.91
CA LYS A 244 -34.45 -7.19 -1.73
C LYS A 244 -34.23 -8.60 -1.21
N THR A 245 -33.84 -9.53 -2.06
CA THR A 245 -33.57 -10.95 -1.75
C THR A 245 -32.21 -11.13 -1.05
N PHE A 246 -31.32 -10.15 -1.07
CA PHE A 246 -29.96 -10.25 -0.56
C PHE A 246 -29.89 -10.68 0.92
N GLN A 247 -30.81 -10.17 1.74
CA GLN A 247 -30.83 -10.50 3.18
C GLN A 247 -31.02 -11.99 3.45
N ALA A 248 -31.94 -12.65 2.75
CA ALA A 248 -32.21 -14.07 2.93
C ALA A 248 -31.00 -14.91 2.53
N THR A 249 -30.40 -14.62 1.36
CA THR A 249 -29.18 -15.28 0.86
C THR A 249 -28.01 -15.08 1.81
N LEU A 250 -27.85 -13.86 2.33
CA LEU A 250 -26.76 -13.52 3.26
C LEU A 250 -26.84 -14.36 4.54
N PHE A 251 -28.02 -14.46 5.15
CA PHE A 251 -28.20 -15.18 6.42
C PHE A 251 -28.10 -16.70 6.23
N GLU A 252 -28.49 -17.22 5.07
CA GLU A 252 -28.33 -18.63 4.73
C GLU A 252 -26.85 -19.03 4.59
N LYS A 253 -26.04 -18.18 3.95
CA LYS A 253 -24.66 -18.51 3.54
C LYS A 253 -23.59 -18.21 4.60
N LEU A 254 -23.77 -17.19 5.44
CA LEU A 254 -22.74 -16.75 6.37
C LEU A 254 -22.76 -17.47 7.74
N GLY A 255 -23.68 -18.38 7.98
CA GLY A 255 -23.80 -19.09 9.27
C GLY A 255 -24.43 -18.23 10.37
N PRO A 256 -24.11 -18.44 11.64
CA PRO A 256 -24.80 -17.77 12.74
C PRO A 256 -24.62 -16.24 12.70
N VAL A 257 -25.71 -15.55 12.36
CA VAL A 257 -25.81 -14.09 12.36
C VAL A 257 -26.71 -13.68 13.50
N ALA A 258 -26.25 -12.80 14.36
CA ALA A 258 -27.01 -12.27 15.50
C ALA A 258 -27.18 -10.75 15.40
N SER A 259 -28.36 -10.25 15.75
CA SER A 259 -28.58 -8.82 15.88
C SER A 259 -27.82 -8.26 17.09
N CYS A 260 -27.32 -7.04 16.97
CA CYS A 260 -26.54 -6.39 18.01
C CYS A 260 -26.81 -4.89 18.08
N ASP A 261 -26.20 -4.22 19.08
CA ASP A 261 -26.26 -2.76 19.21
C ASP A 261 -25.61 -2.07 18.01
N ALA A 262 -26.17 -0.92 17.62
CA ALA A 262 -25.72 -0.13 16.48
C ALA A 262 -24.26 0.36 16.59
N ASN A 263 -23.71 0.44 17.80
CA ASN A 263 -22.33 0.86 18.08
C ASN A 263 -21.38 -0.31 18.30
N THR A 264 -21.83 -1.56 18.10
CA THR A 264 -20.98 -2.74 18.24
C THR A 264 -19.77 -2.64 17.33
N LEU A 265 -18.60 -2.99 17.88
CA LEU A 265 -17.33 -3.05 17.16
C LEU A 265 -16.90 -4.49 16.94
N PRO A 266 -16.23 -4.79 15.82
CA PRO A 266 -15.62 -6.11 15.63
C PRO A 266 -14.66 -6.48 16.76
N ASN A 267 -14.70 -7.73 17.19
CA ASN A 267 -13.81 -8.32 18.20
C ASN A 267 -13.46 -9.77 17.86
N VAL A 268 -12.65 -10.42 18.67
CA VAL A 268 -12.14 -11.78 18.39
C VAL A 268 -13.22 -12.86 18.30
N HIS A 269 -14.37 -12.68 18.91
CA HIS A 269 -15.51 -13.60 18.84
C HIS A 269 -16.47 -13.26 17.68
N TYR A 270 -16.56 -11.99 17.35
CA TYR A 270 -17.41 -11.42 16.29
C TYR A 270 -16.57 -10.54 15.39
N PRO A 271 -15.74 -11.13 14.52
CA PRO A 271 -14.75 -10.39 13.73
C PRO A 271 -15.37 -9.53 12.62
N ILE A 272 -16.61 -9.78 12.24
CA ILE A 272 -17.33 -9.04 11.21
C ILE A 272 -18.61 -8.46 11.81
N VAL A 273 -18.77 -7.15 11.67
CA VAL A 273 -19.99 -6.40 12.04
C VAL A 273 -20.50 -5.73 10.78
N PHE A 274 -21.77 -5.92 10.47
CA PHE A 274 -22.40 -5.28 9.32
C PHE A 274 -23.76 -4.68 9.68
N ARG A 275 -24.14 -3.68 8.92
CA ARG A 275 -25.44 -3.05 9.00
C ARG A 275 -26.17 -3.25 7.68
N LEU A 276 -27.36 -3.83 7.75
CA LEU A 276 -28.25 -4.01 6.63
C LEU A 276 -29.50 -3.19 6.89
N HIS A 277 -29.79 -2.24 6.00
CA HIS A 277 -30.82 -1.22 6.18
C HIS A 277 -30.60 -0.45 7.52
N LYS A 278 -31.42 -0.66 8.52
CA LYS A 278 -31.33 0.03 9.83
C LYS A 278 -30.87 -0.87 10.97
N GLN A 279 -30.77 -2.17 10.74
CA GLN A 279 -30.41 -3.17 11.75
C GLN A 279 -28.92 -3.51 11.66
N THR A 280 -28.26 -3.65 12.80
CA THR A 280 -26.84 -4.07 12.92
C THR A 280 -26.76 -5.53 13.35
N TYR A 281 -25.81 -6.24 12.78
CA TYR A 281 -25.58 -7.67 12.95
C TYR A 281 -24.11 -7.97 13.16
N THR A 282 -23.84 -9.08 13.85
CA THR A 282 -22.51 -9.68 13.98
C THR A 282 -22.49 -11.06 13.35
N ILE A 283 -21.35 -11.47 12.81
CA ILE A 283 -21.09 -12.84 12.40
C ILE A 283 -20.21 -13.47 13.45
N GLN A 284 -20.66 -14.61 14.02
CA GLN A 284 -19.87 -15.35 14.99
C GLN A 284 -18.72 -16.05 14.27
N LYS A 285 -17.52 -15.97 14.87
CA LYS A 285 -16.32 -16.65 14.35
C LYS A 285 -16.52 -18.17 14.36
N GLN A 286 -16.29 -18.79 13.21
CA GLN A 286 -16.24 -20.24 13.05
C GLN A 286 -14.86 -20.60 12.48
N GLY A 287 -13.98 -21.15 13.30
CA GLY A 287 -12.60 -21.44 12.88
C GLY A 287 -11.84 -20.17 12.51
N GLU A 288 -11.35 -20.12 11.27
CA GLU A 288 -10.78 -18.90 10.67
C GLU A 288 -11.89 -17.98 10.18
N TRP A 289 -11.81 -16.71 10.51
CA TRP A 289 -12.89 -15.77 10.22
C TRP A 289 -12.77 -15.12 8.83
N TYR A 290 -11.56 -15.05 8.27
CA TYR A 290 -11.39 -14.40 6.96
C TYR A 290 -12.11 -15.13 5.81
N PRO A 291 -12.30 -16.46 5.78
CA PRO A 291 -13.15 -17.10 4.78
C PRO A 291 -14.59 -16.60 4.81
N GLN A 292 -15.13 -16.27 5.99
CA GLN A 292 -16.46 -15.65 6.12
C GLN A 292 -16.49 -14.25 5.49
N LEU A 293 -15.38 -13.49 5.59
CA LEU A 293 -15.23 -12.20 4.93
C LEU A 293 -15.16 -12.34 3.41
N CYS A 294 -14.45 -13.36 2.93
CA CYS A 294 -14.39 -13.67 1.48
C CYS A 294 -15.77 -14.05 0.94
N GLU A 295 -16.51 -14.89 1.66
CA GLU A 295 -17.88 -15.28 1.26
C GLU A 295 -18.84 -14.09 1.27
N LEU A 296 -18.76 -13.24 2.29
CA LEU A 296 -19.53 -11.99 2.33
C LEU A 296 -19.22 -11.11 1.10
N TYR A 297 -17.96 -10.96 0.76
CA TYR A 297 -17.56 -10.16 -0.41
C TYR A 297 -18.09 -10.77 -1.71
N ARG A 298 -17.96 -12.09 -1.88
CA ARG A 298 -18.48 -12.82 -3.06
C ARG A 298 -19.98 -12.63 -3.25
N LEU A 299 -20.76 -12.75 -2.18
CA LEU A 299 -22.21 -12.53 -2.22
C LEU A 299 -22.57 -11.09 -2.62
N LEU A 300 -21.79 -10.11 -2.12
CA LEU A 300 -21.96 -8.71 -2.48
C LEU A 300 -21.61 -8.47 -3.96
N GLU A 301 -20.53 -9.05 -4.45
CA GLU A 301 -20.08 -8.91 -5.85
C GLU A 301 -21.06 -9.57 -6.84
N GLU A 302 -21.58 -10.74 -6.51
CA GLU A 302 -22.61 -11.42 -7.31
C GLU A 302 -23.94 -10.64 -7.41
N SER A 303 -24.20 -9.76 -6.48
CA SER A 303 -25.35 -8.86 -6.50
C SER A 303 -25.16 -7.63 -7.39
N GLU A 304 -24.04 -7.51 -8.10
CA GLU A 304 -23.62 -6.38 -8.95
C GLU A 304 -23.60 -5.00 -8.29
N PRO A 305 -23.33 -4.86 -6.99
CA PRO A 305 -23.29 -3.56 -6.35
C PRO A 305 -21.95 -2.87 -6.59
N GLN A 306 -21.98 -1.55 -6.64
CA GLN A 306 -20.76 -0.76 -6.50
C GLN A 306 -20.34 -0.72 -5.03
N ILE A 307 -19.26 -1.40 -4.69
CA ILE A 307 -18.70 -1.38 -3.34
C ILE A 307 -17.74 -0.18 -3.21
N GLU A 308 -18.08 0.76 -2.33
CA GLU A 308 -17.21 1.84 -1.94
C GLU A 308 -16.38 1.41 -0.70
N PHE A 309 -15.05 1.64 -0.74
CA PHE A 309 -14.12 1.28 0.33
C PHE A 309 -13.59 2.52 1.03
N PHE A 310 -13.72 2.57 2.36
CA PHE A 310 -13.20 3.68 3.16
C PHE A 310 -12.23 3.15 4.22
N PRO A 311 -11.00 3.70 4.33
CA PRO A 311 -10.07 3.29 5.37
C PRO A 311 -10.67 3.48 6.76
N ARG A 312 -10.63 2.44 7.59
CA ARG A 312 -11.05 2.51 8.98
C ARG A 312 -9.92 3.08 9.82
N LYS A 313 -10.08 4.32 10.25
CA LYS A 313 -9.16 4.99 11.17
C LYS A 313 -9.67 4.80 12.59
N ASN A 314 -8.83 4.23 13.47
CA ASN A 314 -9.18 3.98 14.88
C ASN A 314 -10.39 3.03 15.08
N LYS A 315 -10.84 2.90 16.33
CA LYS A 315 -12.01 2.09 16.72
C LYS A 315 -13.33 2.82 16.41
N GLN A 316 -13.59 3.16 15.14
CA GLN A 316 -14.84 3.80 14.76
C GLN A 316 -15.93 2.75 14.49
N SER A 317 -17.13 2.99 15.00
CA SER A 317 -18.32 2.19 14.68
C SER A 317 -18.92 2.58 13.33
N LEU A 318 -19.77 1.71 12.77
CA LEU A 318 -20.48 1.98 11.51
C LEU A 318 -21.35 3.24 11.60
N THR A 319 -22.03 3.45 12.72
CA THR A 319 -22.92 4.61 12.92
C THR A 319 -22.18 5.94 12.93
N HIS A 320 -20.99 5.98 13.54
CA HIS A 320 -20.19 7.19 13.62
C HIS A 320 -19.62 7.60 12.25
N SER A 321 -19.23 6.62 11.44
CA SER A 321 -18.59 6.87 10.14
C SER A 321 -19.57 7.33 9.06
N PHE A 322 -20.86 7.01 9.17
CA PHE A 322 -21.86 7.21 8.10
C PHE A 322 -23.11 7.98 8.53
N ALA A 323 -23.03 8.78 9.59
CA ALA A 323 -24.16 9.58 10.09
C ALA A 323 -24.82 10.46 9.00
N LYS A 324 -24.09 10.83 7.95
CA LYS A 324 -24.56 11.65 6.81
C LYS A 324 -24.90 10.84 5.55
N LYS A 325 -24.69 9.52 5.54
CA LYS A 325 -24.95 8.65 4.38
C LYS A 325 -25.75 7.44 4.87
N THR A 326 -26.84 7.12 4.22
CA THR A 326 -27.67 5.96 4.52
C THR A 326 -27.46 4.89 3.44
N PRO A 327 -26.46 4.00 3.59
CA PRO A 327 -26.29 2.87 2.69
C PRO A 327 -27.35 1.80 2.99
N ASP A 328 -27.64 0.98 2.01
CA ASP A 328 -28.42 -0.23 2.24
C ASP A 328 -27.63 -1.26 3.04
N PHE A 329 -26.31 -1.31 2.79
CA PHE A 329 -25.37 -2.17 3.50
C PHE A 329 -24.07 -1.43 3.84
N SER A 330 -23.55 -1.70 5.03
CA SER A 330 -22.20 -1.33 5.41
C SER A 330 -21.57 -2.39 6.30
N CYS A 331 -20.27 -2.58 6.19
CA CYS A 331 -19.54 -3.58 6.94
C CYS A 331 -18.24 -3.00 7.51
N CYS A 332 -17.86 -3.46 8.69
CA CYS A 332 -16.52 -3.33 9.25
C CYS A 332 -16.07 -4.66 9.86
N TYR A 333 -14.77 -4.87 9.89
CA TYR A 333 -14.20 -6.14 10.36
C TYR A 333 -12.88 -5.89 11.10
N LEU A 334 -12.40 -6.92 11.80
CA LEU A 334 -11.08 -6.88 12.41
C LEU A 334 -10.02 -6.76 11.32
N PRO A 335 -8.94 -5.98 11.56
CA PRO A 335 -7.77 -6.06 10.71
C PRO A 335 -7.20 -7.48 10.71
N LEU A 336 -6.72 -7.95 9.55
CA LEU A 336 -5.93 -9.17 9.50
C LEU A 336 -4.62 -8.97 10.27
N SER A 337 -4.29 -9.90 11.14
CA SER A 337 -2.95 -10.01 11.72
C SER A 337 -1.94 -10.38 10.64
N PHE A 338 -0.64 -10.14 10.89
CA PHE A 338 0.37 -10.53 9.94
C PHE A 338 0.39 -12.06 9.70
N ALA A 339 0.20 -12.85 10.73
CA ALA A 339 0.09 -14.32 10.60
C ALA A 339 -1.08 -14.76 9.71
N GLU A 340 -2.23 -14.07 9.77
CA GLU A 340 -3.35 -14.34 8.86
C GLU A 340 -3.02 -13.92 7.43
N ILE A 341 -2.33 -12.78 7.23
CA ILE A 341 -1.84 -12.35 5.92
C ILE A 341 -0.89 -13.39 5.32
N GLN A 342 0.08 -13.89 6.10
CA GLN A 342 1.00 -14.96 5.69
C GLN A 342 0.23 -16.20 5.26
N LYS A 343 -0.67 -16.68 6.10
CA LYS A 343 -1.47 -17.87 5.83
C LYS A 343 -2.26 -17.76 4.52
N VAL A 344 -2.93 -16.63 4.29
CA VAL A 344 -3.64 -16.38 3.03
C VAL A 344 -2.68 -16.41 1.85
N ALA A 345 -1.54 -15.74 1.97
CA ALA A 345 -0.56 -15.65 0.89
C ALA A 345 0.13 -16.99 0.57
N ASP A 346 0.45 -17.80 1.59
CA ASP A 346 1.14 -19.08 1.43
C ASP A 346 0.23 -20.19 0.90
N THR A 347 -1.07 -20.12 1.18
CA THR A 347 -2.05 -21.06 0.61
C THR A 347 -2.53 -20.66 -0.79
N HIS A 348 -1.91 -19.65 -1.41
CA HIS A 348 -2.36 -19.03 -2.66
C HIS A 348 -3.83 -18.56 -2.62
N GLY A 349 -4.33 -18.32 -1.40
CA GLY A 349 -5.63 -17.69 -1.18
C GLY A 349 -5.60 -16.22 -1.56
N GLN A 350 -6.77 -15.66 -1.77
CA GLN A 350 -6.92 -14.23 -2.02
C GLN A 350 -8.02 -13.67 -1.12
N ALA A 351 -7.64 -12.76 -0.25
CA ALA A 351 -8.59 -11.92 0.45
C ALA A 351 -9.27 -10.94 -0.54
N PRO A 352 -10.46 -10.44 -0.23
CA PRO A 352 -11.11 -9.44 -1.04
C PRO A 352 -10.24 -8.21 -1.29
N PRO A 353 -10.44 -7.49 -2.41
CA PRO A 353 -9.76 -6.22 -2.64
C PRO A 353 -10.02 -5.25 -1.49
N LYS A 354 -8.98 -4.49 -1.10
CA LYS A 354 -9.09 -3.55 0.01
C LYS A 354 -9.41 -4.21 1.37
N THR A 355 -8.83 -5.36 1.63
CA THR A 355 -8.92 -6.02 2.94
C THR A 355 -7.94 -5.44 3.94
N THR A 356 -6.72 -5.08 3.50
CA THR A 356 -5.68 -4.52 4.36
C THR A 356 -5.43 -3.05 4.07
N TYR A 357 -5.33 -2.26 5.13
CA TYR A 357 -4.92 -0.86 5.07
C TYR A 357 -3.68 -0.65 5.92
N LEU A 358 -2.55 -0.38 5.28
CA LEU A 358 -1.33 -0.07 6.00
C LEU A 358 -1.29 1.40 6.42
N HIS A 359 -0.82 1.63 7.63
CA HIS A 359 -0.61 2.96 8.17
C HIS A 359 0.79 3.05 8.83
N PRO A 360 1.58 4.09 8.56
CA PRO A 360 1.30 5.23 7.70
C PRO A 360 1.42 4.89 6.19
N LYS A 361 0.63 5.56 5.35
CA LYS A 361 0.84 5.50 3.89
C LYS A 361 2.13 6.23 3.54
N LEU A 362 2.88 5.66 2.61
CA LEU A 362 4.07 6.30 2.05
C LEU A 362 3.71 7.56 1.25
N LEU A 363 4.67 8.43 1.09
CA LEU A 363 4.53 9.67 0.32
C LEU A 363 4.91 9.41 -1.14
N THR A 364 4.18 10.06 -2.05
CA THR A 364 4.49 10.06 -3.48
C THR A 364 5.55 11.10 -3.78
N GLY A 365 6.53 10.75 -4.63
CA GLY A 365 7.63 11.64 -5.00
C GLY A 365 8.79 11.68 -3.99
N GLN A 366 8.73 10.88 -2.92
CA GLN A 366 9.86 10.72 -1.98
C GLN A 366 11.02 9.95 -2.63
N PHE A 367 10.70 8.93 -3.41
CA PHE A 367 11.66 8.10 -4.12
C PHE A 367 11.26 8.05 -5.58
N LEU A 368 12.18 8.38 -6.49
CA LEU A 368 12.00 8.14 -7.91
C LEU A 368 13.01 7.08 -8.36
N SER A 369 12.51 6.02 -8.97
CA SER A 369 13.31 4.93 -9.53
C SER A 369 12.97 4.78 -11.00
N PRO A 370 13.88 5.09 -11.94
CA PRO A 370 13.71 4.76 -13.36
C PRO A 370 13.56 3.24 -13.55
N LEU A 371 12.79 2.84 -14.59
CA LEU A 371 12.61 1.44 -14.99
C LEU A 371 13.74 0.95 -15.88
#